data_2b85fdc61b1149803b5509df3617e756
#
_entry.id   2b85fdc61b1149803b5509df3617e756
#
_cell.length_a   1.000
_cell.length_b   1.000
_cell.length_c   1.000
_cell.angle_alpha   90.00
_cell.angle_beta   90.00
_cell.angle_gamma   90.00
#
_symmetry.space_group_name_H-M   'P 1'
#
loop_
_entity.id
_entity.type
_entity.pdbx_description
1 polymer ?
#
loop_
_entity_poly.entity_id
_entity_poly.type
_entity_poly.pdbx_seq_one_letter_code
_entity_poly.pdbx_strand_id
1 'polypeptide(L)'
;MIKAAFFDVDGTLISYKTRKVCDSARAAIAKLQEKGILCIVATGRHMIQMSTLAVADIPFDAFVMLNGQLVLDKQQNVLFDVPIEGEAKAFLVQNFNNHTYPAIIVEERDMYLNYVSDHVLDVNKTMAIAVAPLSDYKGGNIYQICAYLRPEDEKYLDPIRDQVVMTGWHYGGKDIIAAGGGKMAGIKRYLELTGIKREEIIAFGDAENDLDMLRFAGIGVAMGNGAEEVKTAADYVTADIDDDGIEKALKHFQLI
;
A
#
# COMPACT_ATOMS: atom_id res chain seq x y z
N MET A 1 -20.82 13.29 8.25
CA MET A 1 -20.80 13.31 6.75
C MET A 1 -19.41 12.94 6.30
N ILE A 2 -19.26 12.03 5.34
CA ILE A 2 -17.95 11.60 4.81
C ILE A 2 -17.29 12.78 4.06
N LYS A 3 -16.00 12.99 4.34
CA LYS A 3 -15.16 14.04 3.74
C LYS A 3 -13.99 13.47 2.92
N ALA A 4 -13.58 12.22 3.21
CA ALA A 4 -12.50 11.59 2.47
C ALA A 4 -12.76 10.09 2.28
N ALA A 5 -12.34 9.57 1.14
CA ALA A 5 -12.37 8.16 0.77
C ALA A 5 -10.94 7.67 0.50
N PHE A 6 -10.53 6.62 1.17
CA PHE A 6 -9.23 5.98 1.01
C PHE A 6 -9.38 4.69 0.23
N PHE A 7 -8.54 4.50 -0.76
CA PHE A 7 -8.60 3.35 -1.66
C PHE A 7 -7.26 2.62 -1.67
N ASP A 8 -7.25 1.34 -1.38
CA ASP A 8 -6.15 0.48 -1.78
C ASP A 8 -6.10 0.35 -3.30
N VAL A 9 -4.98 -0.13 -3.84
CA VAL A 9 -4.73 -0.22 -5.28
C VAL A 9 -4.93 -1.63 -5.81
N ASP A 10 -4.16 -2.59 -5.29
CA ASP A 10 -4.07 -3.93 -5.87
C ASP A 10 -5.18 -4.85 -5.33
N GLY A 11 -6.14 -5.22 -6.18
CA GLY A 11 -7.32 -5.98 -5.76
C GLY A 11 -8.48 -5.12 -5.29
N THR A 12 -8.28 -3.80 -5.16
CA THR A 12 -9.32 -2.83 -4.80
C THR A 12 -9.65 -1.88 -5.95
N LEU A 13 -8.66 -1.15 -6.49
CA LEU A 13 -8.82 -0.31 -7.70
C LEU A 13 -8.42 -1.07 -8.96
N ILE A 14 -7.33 -1.84 -8.93
CA ILE A 14 -6.80 -2.60 -10.07
C ILE A 14 -7.14 -4.07 -9.91
N SER A 15 -7.92 -4.61 -10.85
CA SER A 15 -8.22 -6.04 -10.90
C SER A 15 -6.99 -6.88 -11.21
N TYR A 16 -6.77 -7.94 -10.43
CA TYR A 16 -5.71 -8.92 -10.73
C TYR A 16 -5.96 -9.67 -12.06
N LYS A 17 -7.22 -9.80 -12.50
CA LYS A 17 -7.58 -10.50 -13.73
C LYS A 17 -7.38 -9.63 -14.97
N THR A 18 -7.92 -8.40 -14.92
CA THR A 18 -7.94 -7.51 -16.09
C THR A 18 -6.77 -6.54 -16.16
N ARG A 19 -6.06 -6.32 -15.03
CA ARG A 19 -5.02 -5.31 -14.84
C ARG A 19 -5.50 -3.88 -15.12
N LYS A 20 -6.81 -3.65 -14.99
CA LYS A 20 -7.47 -2.36 -15.24
C LYS A 20 -8.26 -1.91 -14.03
N VAL A 21 -8.58 -0.63 -14.01
CA VAL A 21 -9.60 -0.05 -13.12
C VAL A 21 -10.94 -0.13 -13.84
N CYS A 22 -11.99 -0.62 -13.17
CA CYS A 22 -13.35 -0.63 -13.72
C CYS A 22 -13.82 0.80 -14.05
N ASP A 23 -14.54 0.96 -15.17
CA ASP A 23 -15.09 2.26 -15.57
C ASP A 23 -16.07 2.80 -14.52
N SER A 24 -16.83 1.94 -13.85
CA SER A 24 -17.71 2.28 -12.74
C SER A 24 -16.95 2.86 -11.55
N ALA A 25 -15.79 2.30 -11.18
CA ALA A 25 -14.94 2.81 -10.12
C ALA A 25 -14.38 4.21 -10.46
N ARG A 26 -13.91 4.41 -11.69
CA ARG A 26 -13.47 5.73 -12.19
C ARG A 26 -14.58 6.77 -12.10
N ALA A 27 -15.77 6.42 -12.60
CA ALA A 27 -16.93 7.31 -12.56
C ALA A 27 -17.39 7.61 -11.11
N ALA A 28 -17.29 6.62 -10.23
CA ALA A 28 -17.63 6.78 -8.82
C ALA A 28 -16.67 7.71 -8.08
N ILE A 29 -15.35 7.57 -8.32
CA ILE A 29 -14.32 8.48 -7.78
C ILE A 29 -14.57 9.93 -8.27
N ALA A 30 -14.81 10.12 -9.56
CA ALA A 30 -15.12 11.44 -10.10
C ALA A 30 -16.34 12.08 -9.42
N LYS A 31 -17.42 11.31 -9.21
CA LYS A 31 -18.62 11.78 -8.50
C LYS A 31 -18.35 12.14 -7.03
N LEU A 32 -17.47 11.41 -6.33
CA LEU A 32 -17.05 11.79 -4.97
C LEU A 32 -16.36 13.15 -4.97
N GLN A 33 -15.42 13.35 -5.91
CA GLN A 33 -14.67 14.60 -6.04
C GLN A 33 -15.60 15.77 -6.42
N GLU A 34 -16.57 15.57 -7.31
CA GLU A 34 -17.61 16.57 -7.63
C GLU A 34 -18.43 16.99 -6.40
N LYS A 35 -18.60 16.09 -5.42
CA LYS A 35 -19.27 16.39 -4.14
C LYS A 35 -18.31 16.95 -3.08
N GLY A 36 -17.05 17.19 -3.41
CA GLY A 36 -16.04 17.72 -2.50
C GLY A 36 -15.49 16.69 -1.51
N ILE A 37 -15.67 15.38 -1.78
CA ILE A 37 -15.10 14.30 -0.98
C ILE A 37 -13.70 14.01 -1.55
N LEU A 38 -12.67 14.14 -0.71
CA LEU A 38 -11.30 13.87 -1.10
C LEU A 38 -11.11 12.37 -1.41
N CYS A 39 -10.43 12.06 -2.50
CA CYS A 39 -10.10 10.70 -2.90
C CYS A 39 -8.59 10.46 -2.76
N ILE A 40 -8.20 9.55 -1.87
CA ILE A 40 -6.83 9.31 -1.46
C ILE A 40 -6.44 7.85 -1.74
N VAL A 41 -5.26 7.64 -2.30
CA VAL A 41 -4.67 6.29 -2.42
C VAL A 41 -4.02 5.88 -1.10
N ALA A 42 -4.16 4.60 -0.70
CA ALA A 42 -3.45 4.00 0.42
C ALA A 42 -2.84 2.65 -0.01
N THR A 43 -1.54 2.61 -0.28
CA THR A 43 -0.89 1.46 -0.94
C THR A 43 0.51 1.14 -0.38
N GLY A 44 0.94 -0.11 -0.54
CA GLY A 44 2.33 -0.52 -0.33
C GLY A 44 3.27 -0.13 -1.47
N ARG A 45 2.74 0.35 -2.59
CA ARG A 45 3.54 0.69 -3.78
C ARG A 45 4.29 1.99 -3.64
N HIS A 46 5.38 2.11 -4.43
CA HIS A 46 6.12 3.35 -4.63
C HIS A 46 5.51 4.18 -5.77
N MET A 47 5.70 5.52 -5.76
CA MET A 47 5.18 6.42 -6.80
C MET A 47 5.71 6.09 -8.21
N ILE A 48 6.95 5.61 -8.33
CA ILE A 48 7.52 5.12 -9.60
C ILE A 48 6.63 4.01 -10.20
N GLN A 49 6.17 3.07 -9.37
CA GLN A 49 5.27 2.00 -9.81
C GLN A 49 3.89 2.57 -10.17
N MET A 50 3.33 3.46 -9.33
CA MET A 50 2.03 4.08 -9.56
C MET A 50 1.93 4.78 -10.91
N SER A 51 3.00 5.44 -11.35
CA SER A 51 3.05 6.18 -12.61
C SER A 51 2.87 5.30 -13.87
N THR A 52 3.05 3.99 -13.74
CA THR A 52 2.94 3.01 -14.84
C THR A 52 1.66 2.17 -14.77
N LEU A 53 0.86 2.32 -13.72
CA LEU A 53 -0.35 1.55 -13.49
C LEU A 53 -1.59 2.21 -14.09
N ALA A 54 -2.66 1.41 -14.21
CA ALA A 54 -3.95 1.86 -14.73
C ALA A 54 -4.64 2.95 -13.88
N VAL A 55 -4.12 3.30 -12.72
CA VAL A 55 -4.59 4.39 -11.85
C VAL A 55 -3.86 5.72 -12.06
N ALA A 56 -2.80 5.74 -12.87
CA ALA A 56 -1.93 6.91 -13.04
C ALA A 56 -2.65 8.17 -13.56
N ASP A 57 -3.74 8.00 -14.28
CA ASP A 57 -4.56 9.07 -14.86
C ASP A 57 -5.73 9.51 -13.97
N ILE A 58 -5.94 8.88 -12.81
CA ILE A 58 -6.96 9.27 -11.84
C ILE A 58 -6.39 10.42 -10.98
N PRO A 59 -7.07 11.59 -10.93
CA PRO A 59 -6.56 12.75 -10.21
C PRO A 59 -6.83 12.64 -8.70
N PHE A 60 -6.09 11.80 -8.00
CA PHE A 60 -6.19 11.67 -6.54
C PHE A 60 -5.74 12.95 -5.83
N ASP A 61 -6.34 13.22 -4.66
CA ASP A 61 -6.09 14.43 -3.86
C ASP A 61 -4.88 14.27 -2.92
N ALA A 62 -4.51 13.05 -2.56
CA ALA A 62 -3.33 12.72 -1.76
C ALA A 62 -2.96 11.24 -1.90
N PHE A 63 -1.80 10.87 -1.38
CA PHE A 63 -1.28 9.52 -1.45
C PHE A 63 -0.67 9.10 -0.11
N VAL A 64 -1.10 7.98 0.43
CA VAL A 64 -0.50 7.27 1.56
C VAL A 64 0.24 6.07 0.98
N MET A 65 1.55 6.20 0.84
CA MET A 65 2.42 5.29 0.09
C MET A 65 3.27 4.42 1.01
N LEU A 66 3.84 3.35 0.44
CA LEU A 66 4.80 2.48 1.14
C LEU A 66 4.24 1.99 2.49
N ASN A 67 3.00 1.49 2.46
CA ASN A 67 2.28 1.07 3.66
C ASN A 67 2.27 2.16 4.76
N GLY A 68 2.06 3.42 4.37
CA GLY A 68 1.90 4.54 5.29
C GLY A 68 3.19 5.24 5.70
N GLN A 69 4.35 4.81 5.19
CA GLN A 69 5.64 5.42 5.54
C GLN A 69 5.88 6.76 4.84
N LEU A 70 5.15 7.04 3.77
CA LEU A 70 5.26 8.28 3.01
C LEU A 70 3.87 8.80 2.67
N VAL A 71 3.56 10.02 3.09
CA VAL A 71 2.31 10.71 2.79
C VAL A 71 2.60 11.91 1.90
N LEU A 72 1.94 11.97 0.74
CA LEU A 72 2.16 13.00 -0.27
C LEU A 72 0.86 13.77 -0.55
N ASP A 73 1.00 15.05 -0.91
CA ASP A 73 -0.10 15.83 -1.48
C ASP A 73 -0.34 15.46 -2.96
N LYS A 74 -1.33 16.09 -3.60
CA LYS A 74 -1.64 15.88 -5.01
C LYS A 74 -0.55 16.31 -5.99
N GLN A 75 0.37 17.17 -5.57
CA GLN A 75 1.56 17.58 -6.32
C GLN A 75 2.76 16.68 -6.03
N GLN A 76 2.58 15.63 -5.23
CA GLN A 76 3.62 14.69 -4.78
C GLN A 76 4.68 15.33 -3.87
N ASN A 77 4.35 16.45 -3.20
CA ASN A 77 5.19 16.97 -2.14
C ASN A 77 5.00 16.14 -0.87
N VAL A 78 6.10 15.88 -0.15
CA VAL A 78 6.07 15.13 1.11
C VAL A 78 5.36 15.97 2.18
N LEU A 79 4.25 15.44 2.70
CA LEU A 79 3.53 15.98 3.86
C LEU A 79 4.02 15.38 5.17
N PHE A 80 4.42 14.11 5.12
CA PHE A 80 4.89 13.35 6.26
C PHE A 80 5.66 12.11 5.78
N ASP A 81 6.70 11.75 6.52
CA ASP A 81 7.48 10.53 6.28
C ASP A 81 7.97 9.87 7.57
N VAL A 82 8.16 8.55 7.52
CA VAL A 82 8.75 7.75 8.60
C VAL A 82 9.72 6.75 8.00
N PRO A 83 11.01 7.07 7.92
CA PRO A 83 12.01 6.12 7.48
C PRO A 83 12.31 5.05 8.54
N ILE A 84 12.84 3.93 8.11
CA ILE A 84 13.45 2.93 9.00
C ILE A 84 14.77 3.51 9.52
N GLU A 85 14.95 3.56 10.84
CA GLU A 85 16.11 4.18 11.48
C GLU A 85 16.82 3.22 12.45
N GLY A 86 17.89 3.71 13.07
CA GLY A 86 18.60 3.04 14.16
C GLY A 86 19.20 1.68 13.79
N GLU A 87 19.09 0.73 14.74
CA GLU A 87 19.65 -0.61 14.60
C GLU A 87 18.97 -1.40 13.49
N ALA A 88 17.65 -1.23 13.29
CA ALA A 88 16.93 -1.90 12.22
C ALA A 88 17.46 -1.48 10.84
N LYS A 89 17.67 -0.17 10.61
CA LYS A 89 18.27 0.31 9.35
C LYS A 89 19.67 -0.27 9.16
N ALA A 90 20.53 -0.21 10.18
CA ALA A 90 21.89 -0.72 10.09
C ALA A 90 21.93 -2.22 9.76
N PHE A 91 21.08 -3.01 10.42
CA PHE A 91 20.92 -4.44 10.16
C PHE A 91 20.45 -4.73 8.73
N LEU A 92 19.41 -4.05 8.26
CA LEU A 92 18.86 -4.24 6.92
C LEU A 92 19.87 -3.86 5.83
N VAL A 93 20.59 -2.74 6.00
CA VAL A 93 21.66 -2.32 5.09
C VAL A 93 22.82 -3.31 5.06
N GLN A 94 23.21 -3.85 6.23
CA GLN A 94 24.25 -4.88 6.29
C GLN A 94 23.85 -6.14 5.52
N ASN A 95 22.61 -6.63 5.70
CA ASN A 95 22.11 -7.81 4.97
C ASN A 95 21.98 -7.54 3.46
N PHE A 96 21.56 -6.35 3.08
CA PHE A 96 21.49 -5.92 1.69
C PHE A 96 22.88 -5.95 1.02
N ASN A 97 23.88 -5.34 1.64
CA ASN A 97 25.25 -5.27 1.14
C ASN A 97 25.94 -6.65 1.13
N ASN A 98 25.62 -7.51 2.10
CA ASN A 98 26.16 -8.87 2.17
C ASN A 98 25.44 -9.87 1.25
N HIS A 99 24.40 -9.42 0.52
CA HIS A 99 23.57 -10.29 -0.32
C HIS A 99 23.00 -11.51 0.47
N THR A 100 22.61 -11.30 1.72
CA THR A 100 22.09 -12.38 2.60
C THR A 100 20.80 -12.96 2.03
N TYR A 101 19.94 -12.10 1.48
CA TYR A 101 18.74 -12.44 0.72
C TYR A 101 18.47 -11.36 -0.33
N PRO A 102 17.75 -11.68 -1.42
CA PRO A 102 17.39 -10.68 -2.41
C PRO A 102 16.41 -9.67 -1.79
N ALA A 103 16.72 -8.40 -1.90
CA ALA A 103 15.88 -7.34 -1.35
C ALA A 103 15.92 -6.07 -2.21
N ILE A 104 14.77 -5.39 -2.31
CA ILE A 104 14.67 -4.06 -2.88
C ILE A 104 14.69 -3.06 -1.73
N ILE A 105 15.64 -2.13 -1.76
CA ILE A 105 15.57 -0.90 -0.97
C ILE A 105 14.64 0.08 -1.68
N VAL A 106 13.72 0.69 -0.91
CA VAL A 106 12.79 1.71 -1.38
C VAL A 106 13.08 3.01 -0.64
N GLU A 107 13.58 3.99 -1.37
CA GLU A 107 13.83 5.36 -0.92
C GLU A 107 12.68 6.29 -1.37
N GLU A 108 12.73 7.59 -1.11
CA GLU A 108 11.69 8.54 -1.51
C GLU A 108 11.46 8.59 -3.04
N ARG A 109 12.54 8.54 -3.82
CA ARG A 109 12.51 8.72 -5.28
C ARG A 109 13.22 7.63 -6.05
N ASP A 110 13.56 6.53 -5.39
CA ASP A 110 14.28 5.43 -6.00
C ASP A 110 13.92 4.08 -5.38
N MET A 111 14.10 3.04 -6.18
CA MET A 111 13.95 1.66 -5.72
C MET A 111 14.92 0.76 -6.50
N TYR A 112 15.68 -0.06 -5.81
CA TYR A 112 16.71 -0.90 -6.42
C TYR A 112 16.97 -2.19 -5.65
N LEU A 113 17.30 -3.24 -6.40
CA LEU A 113 17.55 -4.60 -5.93
C LEU A 113 19.05 -4.80 -5.71
N ASN A 114 19.44 -5.57 -4.69
CA ASN A 114 20.84 -5.92 -4.44
C ASN A 114 21.38 -6.98 -5.40
N TYR A 115 20.63 -8.04 -5.69
CA TYR A 115 21.00 -9.06 -6.68
C TYR A 115 19.79 -9.84 -7.18
N VAL A 116 19.91 -10.45 -8.34
CA VAL A 116 18.87 -11.32 -8.95
C VAL A 116 19.15 -12.77 -8.56
N SER A 117 18.13 -13.48 -8.10
CA SER A 117 18.13 -14.93 -7.89
C SER A 117 16.98 -15.59 -8.67
N ASP A 118 17.01 -16.92 -8.79
CA ASP A 118 15.89 -17.66 -9.41
C ASP A 118 14.56 -17.38 -8.69
N HIS A 119 14.60 -17.23 -7.35
CA HIS A 119 13.42 -16.87 -6.57
C HIS A 119 12.84 -15.49 -6.95
N VAL A 120 13.69 -14.49 -7.17
CA VAL A 120 13.26 -13.17 -7.68
C VAL A 120 12.60 -13.31 -9.05
N LEU A 121 13.20 -14.07 -9.95
CA LEU A 121 12.66 -14.29 -11.30
C LEU A 121 11.30 -14.99 -11.27
N ASP A 122 11.13 -16.01 -10.45
CA ASP A 122 9.89 -16.76 -10.28
C ASP A 122 8.77 -15.89 -9.71
N VAL A 123 9.05 -15.16 -8.63
CA VAL A 123 8.08 -14.24 -8.00
C VAL A 123 7.67 -13.16 -8.98
N ASN A 124 8.63 -12.49 -9.62
CA ASN A 124 8.35 -11.42 -10.57
C ASN A 124 7.57 -11.90 -11.79
N LYS A 125 7.88 -13.09 -12.30
CA LYS A 125 7.11 -13.73 -13.38
C LYS A 125 5.66 -13.99 -12.97
N THR A 126 5.45 -14.54 -11.77
CA THR A 126 4.11 -14.82 -11.24
C THR A 126 3.29 -13.54 -11.05
N MET A 127 3.93 -12.50 -10.54
CA MET A 127 3.31 -11.19 -10.30
C MET A 127 3.23 -10.32 -11.55
N ALA A 128 3.85 -10.73 -12.67
CA ALA A 128 3.99 -9.94 -13.90
C ALA A 128 4.61 -8.55 -13.65
N ILE A 129 5.64 -8.48 -12.81
CA ILE A 129 6.39 -7.26 -12.50
C ILE A 129 7.81 -7.34 -13.05
N ALA A 130 8.36 -6.19 -13.43
CA ALA A 130 9.75 -6.09 -13.89
C ALA A 130 10.73 -6.27 -12.73
N VAL A 131 11.93 -6.76 -13.04
CA VAL A 131 13.04 -6.77 -12.07
C VAL A 131 13.48 -5.32 -11.83
N ALA A 132 13.60 -4.93 -10.57
CA ALA A 132 14.11 -3.60 -10.22
C ALA A 132 15.56 -3.44 -10.66
N PRO A 133 16.02 -2.21 -10.95
CA PRO A 133 17.43 -1.94 -11.26
C PRO A 133 18.36 -2.46 -10.17
N LEU A 134 19.52 -3.00 -10.55
CA LEU A 134 20.55 -3.41 -9.59
C LEU A 134 21.36 -2.20 -9.13
N SER A 135 21.59 -2.10 -7.83
CA SER A 135 22.47 -1.05 -7.26
C SER A 135 22.95 -1.45 -5.87
N ASP A 136 24.11 -0.94 -5.47
CA ASP A 136 24.52 -0.85 -4.08
C ASP A 136 23.65 0.14 -3.33
N TYR A 137 23.64 0.06 -1.97
CA TYR A 137 22.92 1.03 -1.15
C TYR A 137 23.50 2.45 -1.33
N LYS A 138 22.62 3.41 -1.63
CA LYS A 138 22.98 4.80 -1.99
C LYS A 138 23.12 5.75 -0.80
N GLY A 139 22.79 5.28 0.41
CA GLY A 139 22.92 6.07 1.64
C GLY A 139 21.71 6.92 2.02
N GLY A 140 20.59 6.81 1.27
CA GLY A 140 19.37 7.56 1.51
C GLY A 140 18.54 7.08 2.71
N ASN A 141 17.39 7.71 2.91
CA ASN A 141 16.37 7.22 3.84
C ASN A 141 15.68 6.01 3.24
N ILE A 142 15.53 4.97 4.04
CA ILE A 142 14.84 3.73 3.65
C ILE A 142 13.44 3.76 4.24
N TYR A 143 12.42 3.77 3.40
CA TYR A 143 11.03 3.76 3.84
C TYR A 143 10.44 2.35 3.85
N GLN A 144 10.92 1.49 2.97
CA GLN A 144 10.48 0.11 2.87
C GLN A 144 11.60 -0.76 2.32
N ILE A 145 11.65 -2.01 2.76
CA ILE A 145 12.43 -3.08 2.13
C ILE A 145 11.43 -4.10 1.60
N CYS A 146 11.48 -4.40 0.30
CA CYS A 146 10.75 -5.54 -0.26
C CYS A 146 11.71 -6.74 -0.31
N ALA A 147 11.64 -7.61 0.69
CA ALA A 147 12.50 -8.77 0.81
C ALA A 147 11.87 -9.98 0.11
N TYR A 148 12.64 -10.64 -0.76
CA TYR A 148 12.24 -11.89 -1.40
C TYR A 148 12.59 -13.05 -0.47
N LEU A 149 11.74 -13.29 0.51
CA LEU A 149 11.89 -14.31 1.55
C LEU A 149 10.75 -15.32 1.48
N ARG A 150 11.10 -16.60 1.54
CA ARG A 150 10.15 -17.67 1.79
C ARG A 150 9.80 -17.71 3.27
N PRO A 151 8.67 -18.33 3.68
CA PRO A 151 8.31 -18.42 5.10
C PRO A 151 9.41 -18.98 6.00
N GLU A 152 10.15 -19.98 5.54
CA GLU A 152 11.27 -20.60 6.28
C GLU A 152 12.49 -19.68 6.45
N ASP A 153 12.59 -18.62 5.64
CA ASP A 153 13.70 -17.67 5.64
C ASP A 153 13.39 -16.40 6.46
N GLU A 154 12.16 -16.22 6.93
CA GLU A 154 11.76 -15.08 7.77
C GLU A 154 12.61 -14.96 9.04
N LYS A 155 13.19 -16.06 9.51
CA LYS A 155 14.15 -16.10 10.63
C LYS A 155 15.36 -15.16 10.46
N TYR A 156 15.71 -14.78 9.23
CA TYR A 156 16.76 -13.78 8.98
C TYR A 156 16.43 -12.42 9.56
N LEU A 157 15.15 -12.15 9.83
CA LEU A 157 14.67 -10.88 10.38
C LEU A 157 14.43 -10.92 11.90
N ASP A 158 14.63 -12.08 12.56
CA ASP A 158 14.41 -12.24 14.00
C ASP A 158 15.17 -11.19 14.85
N PRO A 159 16.43 -10.80 14.51
CA PRO A 159 17.15 -9.80 15.31
C PRO A 159 16.51 -8.41 15.38
N ILE A 160 15.63 -8.08 14.42
CA ILE A 160 14.96 -6.78 14.36
C ILE A 160 13.43 -6.88 14.41
N ARG A 161 12.89 -8.06 14.71
CA ARG A 161 11.44 -8.34 14.64
C ARG A 161 10.59 -7.36 15.43
N ASP A 162 11.07 -6.90 16.58
CA ASP A 162 10.37 -5.95 17.44
C ASP A 162 10.56 -4.48 17.00
N GLN A 163 11.42 -4.23 16.02
CA GLN A 163 11.76 -2.87 15.54
C GLN A 163 11.12 -2.54 14.20
N VAL A 164 10.45 -3.50 13.57
CA VAL A 164 9.84 -3.36 12.24
C VAL A 164 8.44 -3.97 12.20
N VAL A 165 7.65 -3.54 11.23
CA VAL A 165 6.42 -4.22 10.83
C VAL A 165 6.69 -4.95 9.53
N MET A 166 6.20 -6.20 9.43
CA MET A 166 6.34 -7.04 8.25
C MET A 166 4.96 -7.43 7.73
N THR A 167 4.70 -7.21 6.45
CA THR A 167 3.47 -7.64 5.77
C THR A 167 3.80 -8.49 4.56
N GLY A 168 3.02 -9.56 4.34
CA GLY A 168 3.16 -10.40 3.15
C GLY A 168 2.50 -9.75 1.94
N TRP A 169 3.20 -9.69 0.81
CA TRP A 169 2.62 -9.28 -0.47
C TRP A 169 2.58 -10.43 -1.50
N HIS A 170 3.27 -11.52 -1.21
CA HIS A 170 3.31 -12.74 -2.00
C HIS A 170 3.85 -13.89 -1.14
N TYR A 171 3.61 -15.16 -1.53
CA TYR A 171 4.17 -16.32 -0.82
C TYR A 171 5.71 -16.31 -0.70
N GLY A 172 6.41 -15.54 -1.49
CA GLY A 172 7.86 -15.39 -1.49
C GLY A 172 8.34 -13.96 -1.27
N GLY A 173 7.52 -13.09 -0.69
CA GLY A 173 7.87 -11.69 -0.48
C GLY A 173 7.25 -11.07 0.75
N LYS A 174 8.04 -10.23 1.41
CA LYS A 174 7.67 -9.42 2.58
C LYS A 174 8.04 -7.97 2.37
N ASP A 175 7.12 -7.09 2.71
CA ASP A 175 7.44 -5.68 2.94
C ASP A 175 7.83 -5.50 4.41
N ILE A 176 8.93 -4.80 4.61
CA ILE A 176 9.47 -4.46 5.94
C ILE A 176 9.47 -2.95 6.03
N ILE A 177 8.79 -2.41 7.03
CA ILE A 177 8.63 -0.98 7.28
C ILE A 177 8.97 -0.64 8.73
N ALA A 178 9.10 0.64 9.06
CA ALA A 178 9.39 1.08 10.42
C ALA A 178 8.32 0.61 11.42
N ALA A 179 8.71 0.37 12.66
CA ALA A 179 7.78 0.06 13.76
C ALA A 179 6.70 1.13 13.91
N GLY A 180 5.48 0.70 14.17
CA GLY A 180 4.31 1.61 14.23
C GLY A 180 3.82 2.08 12.86
N GLY A 181 4.40 1.58 11.76
CA GLY A 181 3.93 1.80 10.40
C GLY A 181 2.63 1.03 10.08
N GLY A 182 2.24 1.08 8.82
CA GLY A 182 1.00 0.50 8.29
C GLY A 182 0.13 1.58 7.65
N LYS A 183 -0.78 1.18 6.75
CA LYS A 183 -1.66 2.14 6.05
C LYS A 183 -2.44 3.00 7.02
N MET A 184 -2.95 2.42 8.11
CA MET A 184 -3.67 3.13 9.17
C MET A 184 -2.84 4.25 9.79
N ALA A 185 -1.55 4.02 10.06
CA ALA A 185 -0.68 5.05 10.66
C ALA A 185 -0.51 6.26 9.73
N GLY A 186 -0.27 6.02 8.43
CA GLY A 186 -0.20 7.09 7.42
C GLY A 186 -1.52 7.85 7.27
N ILE A 187 -2.66 7.13 7.25
CA ILE A 187 -4.00 7.74 7.21
C ILE A 187 -4.22 8.61 8.45
N LYS A 188 -3.94 8.09 9.64
CA LYS A 188 -4.06 8.85 10.90
C LYS A 188 -3.28 10.14 10.83
N ARG A 189 -2.05 10.09 10.32
CA ARG A 189 -1.23 11.29 10.16
C ARG A 189 -1.81 12.29 9.17
N TYR A 190 -2.33 11.80 8.04
CA TYR A 190 -3.04 12.65 7.08
C TYR A 190 -4.27 13.33 7.72
N LEU A 191 -5.04 12.61 8.54
CA LEU A 191 -6.20 13.18 9.25
C LEU A 191 -5.78 14.26 10.26
N GLU A 192 -4.68 14.07 10.98
CA GLU A 192 -4.11 15.07 11.90
C GLU A 192 -3.73 16.36 11.15
N LEU A 193 -3.12 16.25 9.97
CA LEU A 193 -2.70 17.38 9.15
C LEU A 193 -3.88 18.15 8.54
N THR A 194 -4.98 17.45 8.21
CA THR A 194 -6.13 18.04 7.51
C THR A 194 -7.29 18.43 8.43
N GLY A 195 -7.27 17.97 9.68
CA GLY A 195 -8.37 18.17 10.63
C GLY A 195 -9.63 17.34 10.33
N ILE A 196 -9.56 16.39 9.38
CA ILE A 196 -10.64 15.45 9.10
C ILE A 196 -10.69 14.43 10.24
N LYS A 197 -11.91 14.14 10.72
CA LYS A 197 -12.09 13.17 11.81
C LYS A 197 -12.20 11.75 11.26
N ARG A 198 -11.84 10.77 12.09
CA ARG A 198 -11.97 9.34 11.79
C ARG A 198 -13.37 8.96 11.29
N GLU A 199 -14.43 9.50 11.93
CA GLU A 199 -15.82 9.22 11.60
C GLU A 199 -16.27 9.84 10.26
N GLU A 200 -15.41 10.67 9.65
CA GLU A 200 -15.66 11.36 8.40
C GLU A 200 -14.94 10.71 7.20
N ILE A 201 -14.39 9.50 7.39
CA ILE A 201 -13.72 8.76 6.30
C ILE A 201 -14.37 7.42 6.01
N ILE A 202 -14.29 7.01 4.75
CA ILE A 202 -14.57 5.66 4.27
C ILE A 202 -13.28 5.09 3.67
N ALA A 203 -12.99 3.81 3.91
CA ALA A 203 -11.80 3.13 3.38
C ALA A 203 -12.17 1.83 2.66
N PHE A 204 -11.47 1.51 1.57
CA PHE A 204 -11.66 0.33 0.74
C PHE A 204 -10.38 -0.49 0.68
N GLY A 205 -10.48 -1.81 0.87
CA GLY A 205 -9.34 -2.73 0.84
C GLY A 205 -9.74 -4.18 0.62
N ASP A 206 -8.77 -5.06 0.33
CA ASP A 206 -8.99 -6.49 0.08
C ASP A 206 -7.96 -7.42 0.72
N ALA A 207 -6.82 -6.91 1.21
CA ALA A 207 -5.68 -7.68 1.67
C ALA A 207 -5.33 -7.44 3.16
N GLU A 208 -4.40 -8.26 3.68
CA GLU A 208 -3.95 -8.24 5.08
C GLU A 208 -3.48 -6.84 5.54
N ASN A 209 -2.73 -6.14 4.68
CA ASN A 209 -2.22 -4.79 4.98
C ASN A 209 -3.30 -3.70 5.01
N ASP A 210 -4.57 -4.04 4.70
CA ASP A 210 -5.72 -3.16 4.79
C ASP A 210 -6.48 -3.29 6.12
N LEU A 211 -6.29 -4.38 6.84
CA LEU A 211 -7.07 -4.72 8.04
C LEU A 211 -7.16 -3.55 9.02
N ASP A 212 -6.01 -2.94 9.35
CA ASP A 212 -5.96 -1.87 10.33
C ASP A 212 -6.62 -0.58 9.82
N MET A 213 -6.47 -0.25 8.53
CA MET A 213 -7.14 0.93 7.98
C MET A 213 -8.65 0.74 7.91
N LEU A 214 -9.15 -0.47 7.57
CA LEU A 214 -10.58 -0.76 7.53
C LEU A 214 -11.20 -0.70 8.94
N ARG A 215 -10.55 -1.27 9.94
CA ARG A 215 -10.99 -1.19 11.35
C ARG A 215 -10.93 0.23 11.90
N PHE A 216 -9.98 1.03 11.43
CA PHE A 216 -9.78 2.41 11.88
C PHE A 216 -10.78 3.36 11.24
N ALA A 217 -11.16 3.20 10.00
CA ALA A 217 -12.07 4.11 9.29
C ALA A 217 -13.42 4.27 10.00
N GLY A 218 -14.11 5.37 9.72
CA GLY A 218 -15.50 5.53 10.15
C GLY A 218 -16.44 4.55 9.45
N ILE A 219 -16.08 4.17 8.21
CA ILE A 219 -16.70 3.10 7.44
C ILE A 219 -15.58 2.32 6.75
N GLY A 220 -15.36 1.09 7.17
CA GLY A 220 -14.45 0.15 6.51
C GLY A 220 -15.19 -0.75 5.54
N VAL A 221 -14.77 -0.78 4.28
CA VAL A 221 -15.38 -1.58 3.21
C VAL A 221 -14.39 -2.61 2.68
N ALA A 222 -14.70 -3.89 2.85
CA ALA A 222 -13.96 -4.97 2.21
C ALA A 222 -14.50 -5.25 0.81
N MET A 223 -13.61 -5.43 -0.16
CA MET A 223 -13.97 -5.88 -1.50
C MET A 223 -14.43 -7.34 -1.48
N GLY A 224 -15.38 -7.71 -2.36
CA GLY A 224 -15.92 -9.07 -2.46
C GLY A 224 -14.89 -10.13 -2.83
N ASN A 225 -13.81 -9.74 -3.56
CA ASN A 225 -12.65 -10.58 -3.87
C ASN A 225 -11.62 -10.65 -2.73
N GLY A 226 -11.78 -9.88 -1.63
CA GLY A 226 -10.84 -9.83 -0.52
C GLY A 226 -10.79 -11.13 0.29
N ALA A 227 -9.75 -11.28 1.11
CA ALA A 227 -9.57 -12.41 2.01
C ALA A 227 -10.68 -12.44 3.08
N GLU A 228 -11.04 -13.64 3.57
CA GLU A 228 -12.14 -13.80 4.54
C GLU A 228 -11.88 -13.04 5.85
N GLU A 229 -10.64 -12.94 6.29
CA GLU A 229 -10.28 -12.15 7.48
C GLU A 229 -10.52 -10.65 7.28
N VAL A 230 -10.29 -10.14 6.06
CA VAL A 230 -10.54 -8.74 5.70
C VAL A 230 -12.03 -8.45 5.66
N LYS A 231 -12.81 -9.36 5.06
CA LYS A 231 -14.29 -9.28 5.04
C LYS A 231 -14.87 -9.29 6.45
N THR A 232 -14.32 -10.12 7.34
CA THR A 232 -14.78 -10.22 8.74
C THR A 232 -14.44 -8.96 9.54
N ALA A 233 -13.35 -8.27 9.18
CA ALA A 233 -12.89 -7.08 9.89
C ALA A 233 -13.58 -5.78 9.48
N ALA A 234 -14.22 -5.76 8.31
CA ALA A 234 -14.87 -4.57 7.74
C ALA A 234 -16.30 -4.36 8.26
N ASP A 235 -16.78 -3.12 8.22
CA ASP A 235 -18.17 -2.77 8.52
C ASP A 235 -19.13 -3.23 7.42
N TYR A 236 -18.64 -3.31 6.17
CA TYR A 236 -19.43 -3.70 5.01
C TYR A 236 -18.57 -4.49 4.00
N VAL A 237 -19.16 -5.55 3.46
CA VAL A 237 -18.56 -6.31 2.35
C VAL A 237 -19.31 -5.96 1.08
N THR A 238 -18.61 -5.36 0.12
CA THR A 238 -19.20 -5.01 -1.17
C THR A 238 -19.03 -6.16 -2.19
N ALA A 239 -19.43 -5.94 -3.44
CA ALA A 239 -19.24 -6.90 -4.53
C ALA A 239 -17.75 -7.04 -4.91
N ASP A 240 -17.46 -8.03 -5.76
CA ASP A 240 -16.13 -8.21 -6.37
C ASP A 240 -15.70 -6.94 -7.13
N ILE A 241 -14.38 -6.71 -7.20
CA ILE A 241 -13.81 -5.60 -7.96
C ILE A 241 -14.26 -5.61 -9.43
N ASP A 242 -14.43 -6.79 -10.02
CA ASP A 242 -14.88 -6.96 -11.41
C ASP A 242 -16.42 -6.91 -11.53
N ASP A 243 -17.16 -6.72 -10.43
CA ASP A 243 -18.60 -6.57 -10.35
C ASP A 243 -19.01 -5.24 -9.69
N ASP A 244 -18.37 -4.14 -10.11
CA ASP A 244 -18.65 -2.76 -9.70
C ASP A 244 -18.62 -2.52 -8.18
N GLY A 245 -17.80 -3.24 -7.42
CA GLY A 245 -17.79 -3.25 -5.96
C GLY A 245 -17.70 -1.87 -5.33
N ILE A 246 -16.79 -1.00 -5.79
CA ILE A 246 -16.64 0.37 -5.27
C ILE A 246 -17.92 1.20 -5.51
N GLU A 247 -18.45 1.17 -6.73
CA GLU A 247 -19.67 1.92 -7.07
C GLU A 247 -20.86 1.45 -6.23
N LYS A 248 -21.03 0.15 -6.07
CA LYS A 248 -22.11 -0.45 -5.26
C LYS A 248 -22.02 -0.03 -3.79
N ALA A 249 -20.83 -0.05 -3.19
CA ALA A 249 -20.65 0.40 -1.82
C ALA A 249 -20.96 1.90 -1.67
N LEU A 250 -20.46 2.75 -2.57
CA LEU A 250 -20.72 4.18 -2.50
C LEU A 250 -22.20 4.53 -2.68
N LYS A 251 -22.94 3.79 -3.52
CA LYS A 251 -24.41 3.88 -3.63
C LYS A 251 -25.11 3.41 -2.36
N HIS A 252 -24.64 2.31 -1.75
CA HIS A 252 -25.20 1.78 -0.49
C HIS A 252 -25.14 2.83 0.62
N PHE A 253 -24.01 3.54 0.73
CA PHE A 253 -23.83 4.60 1.73
C PHE A 253 -24.34 5.97 1.26
N GLN A 254 -25.00 6.05 0.11
CA GLN A 254 -25.59 7.28 -0.48
C GLN A 254 -24.54 8.41 -0.70
N LEU A 255 -23.31 8.03 -0.99
CA LEU A 255 -22.22 8.97 -1.26
C LEU A 255 -22.18 9.45 -2.73
N ILE A 256 -22.74 8.64 -3.64
CA ILE A 256 -22.90 8.99 -5.07
C ILE A 256 -24.32 8.74 -5.57
#